data_e8d1bc57951e39a9e03ef9d627506b66
#
_entry.id   e8d1bc57951e39a9e03ef9d627506b66
#
_cell.length_a   1.000
_cell.length_b   1.000
_cell.length_c   1.000
_cell.angle_alpha   90.00
_cell.angle_beta   90.00
_cell.angle_gamma   90.00
#
_symmetry.space_group_name_H-M   'P 1'
#
loop_
_entity.id
_entity.type
_entity.pdbx_description
1 polymer ?
#
loop_
_entity_poly.entity_id
_entity_poly.type
_entity_poly.pdbx_seq_one_letter_code
_entity_poly.pdbx_strand_id
1 'polypeptide(L)'
;DEIKRDDPKNLPDGKIFRKDRVDIVSPAQKTIHQGVYPESAIIQMMDAALDVLNDKTIPYLIRVAIFHYFFGYIHPFYDGNGRMARFITSYLLALHLHPAIALQVSILIKKYRKRYYDLFSHTDADINRGDLTPIIIGTLKFIEQATLFTHHTLKHKYQTYQKAKETLTQTPSLSTKNKTTAAICDILLQAAIFSDIGVSV
;
A
#
# COMPACT_ATOMS: atom_id res chain seq x y z
N ASP A 1 16.02 -14.15 -0.18
CA ASP A 1 15.52 -14.24 -1.56
C ASP A 1 16.13 -13.09 -2.33
N GLU A 2 17.19 -13.40 -3.08
CA GLU A 2 17.70 -12.46 -4.07
C GLU A 2 16.52 -12.04 -4.94
N ILE A 3 16.25 -10.77 -4.97
CA ILE A 3 15.46 -10.15 -6.04
C ILE A 3 16.09 -10.72 -7.29
N LYS A 4 15.37 -11.63 -7.99
CA LYS A 4 15.82 -12.14 -9.28
C LYS A 4 16.11 -10.91 -10.11
N ARG A 5 17.40 -10.60 -10.20
CA ARG A 5 17.86 -9.47 -10.99
C ARG A 5 17.35 -9.74 -12.38
N ASP A 6 16.39 -8.94 -12.73
CA ASP A 6 16.00 -8.53 -14.05
C ASP A 6 16.23 -9.61 -15.10
N ASP A 7 15.26 -10.54 -15.21
CA ASP A 7 15.16 -11.26 -16.48
C ASP A 7 15.08 -10.17 -17.57
N PRO A 8 16.04 -10.09 -18.48
CA PRO A 8 16.06 -9.07 -19.53
C PRO A 8 14.73 -8.96 -20.29
N LYS A 9 13.94 -10.05 -20.29
CA LYS A 9 12.60 -10.12 -20.90
C LYS A 9 11.57 -9.25 -20.17
N ASN A 10 11.82 -8.84 -18.93
CA ASN A 10 10.90 -8.03 -18.14
C ASN A 10 11.26 -6.54 -18.16
N LEU A 11 12.40 -6.18 -18.75
CA LEU A 11 12.79 -4.78 -18.90
C LEU A 11 11.92 -4.08 -19.95
N PRO A 12 11.58 -2.79 -19.72
CA PRO A 12 10.92 -1.98 -20.75
C PRO A 12 11.82 -1.90 -22.00
N ASP A 13 11.26 -2.24 -23.13
CA ASP A 13 11.93 -2.24 -24.44
C ASP A 13 11.39 -1.16 -25.37
N GLY A 14 10.42 -0.38 -24.89
CA GLY A 14 9.91 0.81 -25.52
C GLY A 14 10.72 2.07 -25.21
N LYS A 15 10.13 3.23 -25.49
CA LYS A 15 10.71 4.54 -25.14
C LYS A 15 10.71 4.77 -23.62
N ILE A 16 9.62 4.36 -22.94
CA ILE A 16 9.39 4.51 -21.50
C ILE A 16 8.87 3.21 -20.92
N PHE A 17 7.93 2.54 -21.61
CA PHE A 17 7.20 1.37 -21.17
C PHE A 17 7.48 0.14 -22.05
N ARG A 18 6.70 -0.88 -21.94
CA ARG A 18 6.76 -2.07 -22.80
C ARG A 18 6.24 -1.78 -24.20
N LYS A 19 6.79 -2.47 -25.19
CA LYS A 19 6.31 -2.41 -26.58
C LYS A 19 5.22 -3.43 -26.87
N ASP A 20 5.33 -4.64 -26.31
CA ASP A 20 4.46 -5.74 -26.65
C ASP A 20 3.22 -5.82 -25.74
N ARG A 21 2.24 -6.64 -26.16
CA ARG A 21 1.03 -6.92 -25.41
C ARG A 21 1.34 -7.72 -24.15
N VAL A 22 0.57 -7.49 -23.11
CA VAL A 22 0.61 -8.25 -21.85
C VAL A 22 -0.81 -8.64 -21.46
N ASP A 23 -1.00 -9.92 -21.18
CA ASP A 23 -2.23 -10.46 -20.64
C ASP A 23 -2.07 -10.73 -19.14
N ILE A 24 -3.02 -10.27 -18.37
CA ILE A 24 -3.15 -10.62 -16.97
C ILE A 24 -3.96 -11.90 -16.89
N VAL A 25 -3.34 -12.98 -16.47
CA VAL A 25 -3.97 -14.29 -16.41
C VAL A 25 -4.30 -14.71 -14.99
N SER A 26 -5.39 -15.44 -14.82
CA SER A 26 -5.73 -16.11 -13.56
C SER A 26 -4.77 -17.29 -13.30
N PRO A 27 -4.74 -17.86 -12.07
CA PRO A 27 -4.05 -19.12 -11.82
C PRO A 27 -4.48 -20.27 -12.74
N ALA A 28 -5.71 -20.21 -13.27
CA ALA A 28 -6.25 -21.16 -14.24
C ALA A 28 -5.92 -20.81 -15.70
N GLN A 29 -4.91 -19.94 -15.94
CA GLN A 29 -4.46 -19.50 -17.28
C GLN A 29 -5.55 -18.81 -18.12
N LYS A 30 -6.62 -18.33 -17.50
CA LYS A 30 -7.64 -17.55 -18.20
C LYS A 30 -7.26 -16.07 -18.16
N THR A 31 -7.25 -15.41 -19.32
CA THR A 31 -7.06 -13.95 -19.42
C THR A 31 -8.16 -13.24 -18.65
N ILE A 32 -7.77 -12.44 -17.65
CA ILE A 32 -8.67 -11.63 -16.83
C ILE A 32 -8.76 -10.22 -17.42
N HIS A 33 -7.63 -9.69 -17.86
CA HIS A 33 -7.52 -8.35 -18.39
C HIS A 33 -6.36 -8.29 -19.39
N GLN A 34 -6.47 -7.42 -20.39
CA GLN A 34 -5.39 -7.13 -21.34
C GLN A 34 -4.86 -5.73 -21.05
N GLY A 35 -3.57 -5.61 -20.80
CA GLY A 35 -2.92 -4.31 -20.64
C GLY A 35 -3.05 -3.45 -21.90
N VAL A 36 -3.06 -2.16 -21.73
CA VAL A 36 -3.18 -1.19 -22.83
C VAL A 36 -2.05 -1.39 -23.86
N TYR A 37 -2.36 -1.25 -25.14
CA TYR A 37 -1.44 -1.39 -26.27
C TYR A 37 -1.90 -0.47 -27.41
N PRO A 38 -1.01 0.10 -28.19
CA PRO A 38 0.47 0.08 -28.15
C PRO A 38 1.08 1.02 -27.09
N GLU A 39 2.42 1.12 -27.04
CA GLU A 39 3.12 2.01 -26.09
C GLU A 39 2.63 3.46 -26.15
N SER A 40 2.33 3.98 -27.33
CA SER A 40 1.78 5.34 -27.46
C SER A 40 0.47 5.54 -26.70
N ALA A 41 -0.39 4.52 -26.68
CA ALA A 41 -1.62 4.55 -25.90
C ALA A 41 -1.34 4.40 -24.39
N ILE A 42 -0.32 3.62 -24.00
CA ILE A 42 0.14 3.54 -22.61
C ILE A 42 0.58 4.93 -22.13
N ILE A 43 1.43 5.62 -22.90
CA ILE A 43 1.91 6.97 -22.57
C ILE A 43 0.74 7.93 -22.42
N GLN A 44 -0.15 7.97 -23.41
CA GLN A 44 -1.31 8.87 -23.39
C GLN A 44 -2.22 8.63 -22.17
N MET A 45 -2.49 7.37 -21.85
CA MET A 45 -3.35 7.06 -20.69
C MET A 45 -2.64 7.30 -19.35
N MET A 46 -1.32 7.09 -19.28
CA MET A 46 -0.54 7.44 -18.09
C MET A 46 -0.52 8.94 -17.85
N ASP A 47 -0.36 9.75 -18.91
CA ASP A 47 -0.43 11.21 -18.82
C ASP A 47 -1.80 11.65 -18.30
N ALA A 48 -2.88 11.12 -18.85
CA ALA A 48 -4.24 11.40 -18.38
C ALA A 48 -4.45 10.97 -16.91
N ALA A 49 -3.90 9.83 -16.50
CA ALA A 49 -3.96 9.38 -15.10
C ALA A 49 -3.18 10.32 -14.16
N LEU A 50 -2.06 10.85 -14.61
CA LEU A 50 -1.28 11.85 -13.87
C LEU A 50 -2.00 13.20 -13.81
N ASP A 51 -2.70 13.61 -14.86
CA ASP A 51 -3.53 14.83 -14.87
C ASP A 51 -4.63 14.72 -13.79
N VAL A 52 -5.34 13.60 -13.74
CA VAL A 52 -6.33 13.35 -12.67
C VAL A 52 -5.68 13.36 -11.28
N LEU A 53 -4.50 12.77 -11.13
CA LEU A 53 -3.79 12.78 -9.85
C LEU A 53 -3.42 14.19 -9.41
N ASN A 54 -3.14 15.10 -10.33
CA ASN A 54 -2.77 16.48 -10.08
C ASN A 54 -3.97 17.43 -9.96
N ASP A 55 -5.17 17.02 -10.38
CA ASP A 55 -6.37 17.85 -10.33
C ASP A 55 -6.85 18.07 -8.87
N LYS A 56 -6.54 19.25 -8.35
CA LYS A 56 -6.88 19.63 -6.97
C LYS A 56 -8.38 19.86 -6.75
N THR A 57 -9.22 19.86 -7.77
CA THR A 57 -10.67 19.95 -7.63
C THR A 57 -11.27 18.63 -7.12
N ILE A 58 -10.56 17.52 -7.32
CA ILE A 58 -10.95 16.18 -6.83
C ILE A 58 -10.28 15.92 -5.47
N PRO A 59 -11.03 15.43 -4.45
CA PRO A 59 -10.44 15.07 -3.15
C PRO A 59 -9.25 14.11 -3.26
N TYR A 60 -8.20 14.37 -2.49
CA TYR A 60 -6.91 13.68 -2.63
C TYR A 60 -7.00 12.16 -2.63
N LEU A 61 -7.70 11.56 -1.66
CA LEU A 61 -7.81 10.11 -1.56
C LEU A 61 -8.55 9.49 -2.75
N ILE A 62 -9.50 10.23 -3.35
CA ILE A 62 -10.21 9.81 -4.56
C ILE A 62 -9.24 9.80 -5.74
N ARG A 63 -8.42 10.85 -5.91
CA ARG A 63 -7.40 10.89 -6.97
C ARG A 63 -6.40 9.74 -6.87
N VAL A 64 -5.95 9.44 -5.66
CA VAL A 64 -5.05 8.31 -5.39
C VAL A 64 -5.71 6.98 -5.76
N ALA A 65 -6.99 6.79 -5.41
CA ALA A 65 -7.74 5.58 -5.77
C ALA A 65 -7.91 5.43 -7.28
N ILE A 66 -8.23 6.52 -7.98
CA ILE A 66 -8.37 6.54 -9.45
C ILE A 66 -7.01 6.22 -10.10
N PHE A 67 -5.95 6.87 -9.67
CA PHE A 67 -4.60 6.62 -10.20
C PHE A 67 -4.16 5.17 -9.98
N HIS A 68 -4.42 4.63 -8.78
CA HIS A 68 -4.14 3.23 -8.46
C HIS A 68 -4.83 2.26 -9.42
N TYR A 69 -6.11 2.50 -9.72
CA TYR A 69 -6.87 1.72 -10.69
C TYR A 69 -6.27 1.83 -12.09
N PHE A 70 -6.08 3.06 -12.59
CA PHE A 70 -5.55 3.25 -13.95
C PHE A 70 -4.17 2.65 -14.12
N PHE A 71 -3.29 2.74 -13.13
CA PHE A 71 -1.99 2.09 -13.21
C PHE A 71 -2.12 0.56 -13.36
N GLY A 72 -3.04 -0.06 -12.61
CA GLY A 72 -3.34 -1.49 -12.72
C GLY A 72 -3.96 -1.86 -14.07
N TYR A 73 -4.89 -1.04 -14.57
CA TYR A 73 -5.59 -1.21 -15.84
C TYR A 73 -4.64 -1.04 -17.04
N ILE A 74 -3.85 0.02 -17.07
CA ILE A 74 -2.88 0.29 -18.15
C ILE A 74 -1.81 -0.80 -18.22
N HIS A 75 -1.36 -1.28 -17.06
CA HIS A 75 -0.37 -2.34 -16.94
C HIS A 75 0.93 -2.03 -17.71
N PRO A 76 1.64 -0.93 -17.42
CA PRO A 76 2.65 -0.35 -18.29
C PRO A 76 3.94 -1.17 -18.43
N PHE A 77 4.17 -2.17 -17.58
CA PHE A 77 5.38 -2.99 -17.58
C PHE A 77 5.07 -4.46 -17.88
N TYR A 78 6.09 -5.25 -18.21
CA TYR A 78 5.96 -6.69 -18.41
C TYR A 78 5.72 -7.44 -17.09
N ASP A 79 6.37 -7.00 -16.00
CA ASP A 79 6.19 -7.54 -14.65
C ASP A 79 6.24 -6.43 -13.60
N GLY A 80 5.83 -6.74 -12.39
CA GLY A 80 5.92 -5.85 -11.23
C GLY A 80 4.83 -4.77 -11.14
N ASN A 81 3.89 -4.68 -12.08
CA ASN A 81 2.85 -3.64 -12.07
C ASN A 81 2.08 -3.57 -10.76
N GLY A 82 1.65 -4.71 -10.20
CA GLY A 82 0.93 -4.74 -8.93
C GLY A 82 1.79 -4.31 -7.74
N ARG A 83 3.10 -4.60 -7.74
CA ARG A 83 4.05 -4.15 -6.71
C ARG A 83 4.26 -2.64 -6.82
N MET A 84 4.47 -2.15 -8.02
CA MET A 84 4.67 -0.73 -8.31
C MET A 84 3.41 0.08 -7.97
N ALA A 85 2.22 -0.37 -8.38
CA ALA A 85 0.96 0.29 -8.04
C ALA A 85 0.80 0.46 -6.52
N ARG A 86 1.04 -0.60 -5.74
CA ARG A 86 0.97 -0.54 -4.28
C ARG A 86 2.05 0.35 -3.67
N PHE A 87 3.27 0.32 -4.21
CA PHE A 87 4.36 1.18 -3.75
C PHE A 87 4.01 2.66 -3.97
N ILE A 88 3.62 3.03 -5.19
CA ILE A 88 3.24 4.41 -5.52
C ILE A 88 2.07 4.86 -4.65
N THR A 89 1.05 4.01 -4.48
CA THR A 89 -0.11 4.32 -3.62
C THR A 89 0.32 4.55 -2.18
N SER A 90 1.17 3.68 -1.61
CA SER A 90 1.68 3.87 -0.25
C SER A 90 2.50 5.15 -0.14
N TYR A 91 3.32 5.46 -1.13
CA TYR A 91 4.08 6.72 -1.17
C TYR A 91 3.15 7.94 -1.19
N LEU A 92 2.18 7.97 -2.09
CA LEU A 92 1.21 9.07 -2.18
C LEU A 92 0.42 9.23 -0.88
N LEU A 93 -0.06 8.13 -0.29
CA LEU A 93 -0.76 8.17 0.99
C LEU A 93 0.13 8.72 2.12
N ALA A 94 1.42 8.37 2.13
CA ALA A 94 2.36 8.84 3.15
C ALA A 94 2.63 10.36 3.09
N LEU A 95 2.31 11.03 1.98
CA LEU A 95 2.39 12.50 1.88
C LEU A 95 1.32 13.21 2.73
N HIS A 96 0.22 12.54 3.06
CA HIS A 96 -0.93 13.14 3.78
C HIS A 96 -1.38 12.34 5.00
N LEU A 97 -0.96 11.07 5.12
CA LEU A 97 -1.24 10.19 6.23
C LEU A 97 0.06 9.77 6.91
N HIS A 98 -0.04 9.29 8.14
CA HIS A 98 1.13 8.72 8.80
C HIS A 98 1.68 7.52 8.01
N PRO A 99 3.01 7.39 7.77
CA PRO A 99 3.60 6.31 6.98
C PRO A 99 3.18 4.90 7.41
N ALA A 100 2.99 4.66 8.71
CA ALA A 100 2.50 3.37 9.21
C ALA A 100 1.12 3.00 8.65
N ILE A 101 0.21 3.99 8.46
CA ILE A 101 -1.10 3.76 7.84
C ILE A 101 -0.93 3.44 6.36
N ALA A 102 -0.09 4.20 5.65
CA ALA A 102 0.16 4.00 4.24
C ALA A 102 0.73 2.60 3.94
N LEU A 103 1.68 2.13 4.75
CA LEU A 103 2.23 0.77 4.65
C LEU A 103 1.19 -0.30 5.00
N GLN A 104 0.36 -0.04 6.03
CA GLN A 104 -0.69 -0.97 6.45
C GLN A 104 -1.74 -1.21 5.35
N VAL A 105 -2.02 -0.22 4.48
CA VAL A 105 -2.88 -0.42 3.30
C VAL A 105 -2.31 -1.51 2.40
N SER A 106 -1.02 -1.48 2.09
CA SER A 106 -0.37 -2.50 1.25
C SER A 106 -0.42 -3.90 1.89
N ILE A 107 -0.24 -3.98 3.21
CA ILE A 107 -0.35 -5.23 3.98
C ILE A 107 -1.78 -5.78 3.91
N LEU A 108 -2.80 -4.94 4.09
CA LEU A 108 -4.20 -5.34 4.01
C LEU A 108 -4.58 -5.80 2.60
N ILE A 109 -4.13 -5.13 1.55
CA ILE A 109 -4.35 -5.56 0.16
C ILE A 109 -3.74 -6.96 -0.05
N LYS A 110 -2.51 -7.22 0.45
CA LYS A 110 -1.88 -8.54 0.37
C LYS A 110 -2.70 -9.60 1.14
N LYS A 111 -3.18 -9.27 2.34
CA LYS A 111 -3.98 -10.16 3.19
C LYS A 111 -5.34 -10.49 2.56
N TYR A 112 -6.01 -9.52 1.99
CA TYR A 112 -7.34 -9.66 1.39
C TYR A 112 -7.29 -9.62 -0.14
N ARG A 113 -6.31 -10.31 -0.73
CA ARG A 113 -6.00 -10.30 -2.16
C ARG A 113 -7.23 -10.58 -3.04
N LYS A 114 -8.05 -11.59 -2.68
CA LYS A 114 -9.25 -11.92 -3.46
C LYS A 114 -10.19 -10.71 -3.54
N ARG A 115 -10.55 -10.12 -2.40
CA ARG A 115 -11.43 -8.94 -2.35
C ARG A 115 -10.86 -7.77 -3.18
N TYR A 116 -9.55 -7.58 -3.14
CA TYR A 116 -8.88 -6.54 -3.92
C TYR A 116 -9.02 -6.79 -5.43
N TYR A 117 -8.80 -8.02 -5.91
CA TYR A 117 -8.98 -8.33 -7.33
C TYR A 117 -10.46 -8.32 -7.77
N ASP A 118 -11.38 -8.68 -6.90
CA ASP A 118 -12.81 -8.59 -7.17
C ASP A 118 -13.23 -7.13 -7.45
N LEU A 119 -12.59 -6.13 -6.83
CA LEU A 119 -12.85 -4.72 -7.13
C LEU A 119 -12.50 -4.35 -8.58
N PHE A 120 -11.35 -4.82 -9.08
CA PHE A 120 -10.98 -4.61 -10.48
C PHE A 120 -11.96 -5.31 -11.41
N SER A 121 -12.26 -6.59 -11.16
CA SER A 121 -13.18 -7.35 -11.99
C SER A 121 -14.59 -6.72 -12.05
N HIS A 122 -15.07 -6.15 -10.94
CA HIS A 122 -16.35 -5.46 -10.92
C HIS A 122 -16.29 -4.12 -11.66
N THR A 123 -15.19 -3.40 -11.55
CA THR A 123 -15.00 -2.11 -12.23
C THR A 123 -14.82 -2.29 -13.73
N ASP A 124 -14.12 -3.35 -14.16
CA ASP A 124 -13.85 -3.67 -15.56
C ASP A 124 -15.03 -4.38 -16.26
N ALA A 125 -16.06 -4.78 -15.52
CA ALA A 125 -17.21 -5.48 -16.11
C ALA A 125 -17.97 -4.57 -17.09
N ASP A 126 -18.31 -5.07 -18.28
CA ASP A 126 -19.02 -4.33 -19.33
C ASP A 126 -20.32 -3.68 -18.84
N ILE A 127 -21.04 -4.37 -17.95
CA ILE A 127 -22.27 -3.85 -17.36
C ILE A 127 -22.04 -2.59 -16.51
N ASN A 128 -20.84 -2.42 -15.99
CA ASN A 128 -20.45 -1.27 -15.15
C ASN A 128 -20.20 0.01 -15.97
N ARG A 129 -20.04 -0.11 -17.31
CA ARG A 129 -19.90 1.01 -18.25
C ARG A 129 -18.83 2.06 -17.87
N GLY A 130 -17.75 1.62 -17.25
CA GLY A 130 -16.64 2.50 -16.85
C GLY A 130 -16.88 3.31 -15.56
N ASP A 131 -17.88 2.95 -14.76
CA ASP A 131 -18.07 3.57 -13.43
C ASP A 131 -16.95 3.15 -12.47
N LEU A 132 -16.18 4.13 -11.97
CA LEU A 132 -15.07 3.90 -11.04
C LEU A 132 -15.51 3.83 -9.57
N THR A 133 -16.80 4.00 -9.28
CA THR A 133 -17.32 3.98 -7.91
C THR A 133 -16.93 2.71 -7.13
N PRO A 134 -17.01 1.49 -7.71
CA PRO A 134 -16.64 0.27 -6.98
C PRO A 134 -15.19 0.27 -6.50
N ILE A 135 -14.24 0.62 -7.37
CA ILE A 135 -12.81 0.63 -7.02
C ILE A 135 -12.48 1.78 -6.06
N ILE A 136 -13.07 2.95 -6.24
CA ILE A 136 -12.87 4.10 -5.35
C ILE A 136 -13.34 3.75 -3.94
N ILE A 137 -14.58 3.30 -3.77
CA ILE A 137 -15.14 2.92 -2.47
C ILE A 137 -14.33 1.78 -1.85
N GLY A 138 -13.97 0.77 -2.65
CA GLY A 138 -13.16 -0.35 -2.20
C GLY A 138 -11.80 0.08 -1.66
N THR A 139 -11.11 0.96 -2.38
CA THR A 139 -9.80 1.51 -1.97
C THR A 139 -9.93 2.36 -0.71
N LEU A 140 -10.94 3.24 -0.62
CA LEU A 140 -11.19 4.02 0.59
C LEU A 140 -11.48 3.15 1.81
N LYS A 141 -12.19 2.02 1.64
CA LYS A 141 -12.39 1.03 2.73
C LYS A 141 -11.09 0.36 3.17
N PHE A 142 -10.14 0.09 2.29
CA PHE A 142 -8.82 -0.39 2.68
C PHE A 142 -8.04 0.66 3.49
N ILE A 143 -8.12 1.94 3.09
CA ILE A 143 -7.48 3.04 3.82
C ILE A 143 -8.11 3.22 5.20
N GLU A 144 -9.44 3.21 5.30
CA GLU A 144 -10.18 3.26 6.57
C GLU A 144 -9.76 2.11 7.50
N GLN A 145 -9.79 0.87 7.01
CA GLN A 145 -9.40 -0.31 7.79
C GLN A 145 -7.94 -0.23 8.26
N ALA A 146 -7.03 0.26 7.41
CA ALA A 146 -5.63 0.48 7.78
C ALA A 146 -5.50 1.51 8.89
N THR A 147 -6.25 2.61 8.81
CA THR A 147 -6.27 3.67 9.82
C THR A 147 -6.78 3.15 11.15
N LEU A 148 -7.92 2.47 11.16
CA LEU A 148 -8.52 1.91 12.38
C LEU A 148 -7.61 0.85 13.02
N PHE A 149 -7.03 -0.04 12.21
CA PHE A 149 -6.10 -1.07 12.70
C PHE A 149 -4.86 -0.44 13.33
N THR A 150 -4.23 0.51 12.65
CA THR A 150 -3.03 1.20 13.14
C THR A 150 -3.32 1.96 14.42
N HIS A 151 -4.43 2.70 14.46
CA HIS A 151 -4.87 3.43 15.65
C HIS A 151 -5.09 2.48 16.85
N HIS A 152 -5.84 1.41 16.65
CA HIS A 152 -6.11 0.42 17.72
C HIS A 152 -4.81 -0.23 18.23
N THR A 153 -3.93 -0.63 17.31
CA THR A 153 -2.65 -1.25 17.66
C THR A 153 -1.77 -0.30 18.46
N LEU A 154 -1.62 0.95 18.03
CA LEU A 154 -0.84 1.96 18.73
C LEU A 154 -1.43 2.27 20.10
N LYS A 155 -2.74 2.45 20.19
CA LYS A 155 -3.43 2.70 21.46
C LYS A 155 -3.20 1.55 22.46
N HIS A 156 -3.35 0.30 22.02
CA HIS A 156 -3.11 -0.87 22.88
C HIS A 156 -1.65 -0.94 23.36
N LYS A 157 -0.68 -0.78 22.44
CA LYS A 157 0.74 -0.80 22.79
C LYS A 157 1.11 0.36 23.72
N TYR A 158 0.55 1.53 23.52
CA TYR A 158 0.75 2.67 24.42
C TYR A 158 0.21 2.39 25.83
N GLN A 159 -0.98 1.81 25.96
CA GLN A 159 -1.53 1.42 27.25
C GLN A 159 -0.65 0.37 27.94
N THR A 160 -0.13 -0.62 27.21
CA THR A 160 0.81 -1.61 27.73
C THR A 160 2.11 -0.96 28.21
N TYR A 161 2.64 -0.02 27.44
CA TYR A 161 3.82 0.76 27.82
C TYR A 161 3.59 1.55 29.11
N GLN A 162 2.48 2.26 29.25
CA GLN A 162 2.16 3.01 30.46
C GLN A 162 2.09 2.12 31.70
N LYS A 163 1.38 1.00 31.62
CA LYS A 163 1.30 0.02 32.71
C LYS A 163 2.68 -0.54 33.11
N ALA A 164 3.50 -0.91 32.14
CA ALA A 164 4.83 -1.40 32.39
C ALA A 164 5.73 -0.35 33.04
N LYS A 165 5.62 0.91 32.61
CA LYS A 165 6.34 2.05 33.20
C LYS A 165 5.92 2.31 34.64
N GLU A 166 4.61 2.25 34.94
CA GLU A 166 4.10 2.36 36.32
C GLU A 166 4.65 1.23 37.21
N THR A 167 4.64 -0.01 36.73
CA THR A 167 5.19 -1.16 37.46
C THR A 167 6.67 -1.00 37.74
N LEU A 168 7.46 -0.52 36.79
CA LEU A 168 8.88 -0.24 36.98
C LEU A 168 9.14 0.82 38.06
N THR A 169 8.36 1.90 38.07
CA THR A 169 8.51 2.96 39.07
C THR A 169 8.14 2.50 40.48
N GLN A 170 7.26 1.51 40.61
CA GLN A 170 6.84 0.94 41.88
C GLN A 170 7.77 -0.18 42.40
N THR A 171 8.70 -0.70 41.57
CA THR A 171 9.60 -1.79 41.95
C THR A 171 10.84 -1.23 42.67
N PRO A 172 11.04 -1.52 43.98
CA PRO A 172 12.10 -0.89 44.80
C PRO A 172 13.52 -1.15 44.29
N SER A 173 13.76 -2.34 43.74
CA SER A 173 15.09 -2.75 43.18
C SER A 173 15.44 -2.04 41.87
N LEU A 174 14.45 -1.55 41.13
CA LEU A 174 14.60 -0.81 39.89
C LEU A 174 14.23 0.67 40.07
N SER A 175 13.96 1.07 41.32
CA SER A 175 13.62 2.44 41.68
C SER A 175 14.67 3.42 41.12
N THR A 176 14.19 4.24 40.24
CA THR A 176 14.88 5.14 39.32
C THR A 176 15.53 6.32 40.07
N LYS A 177 16.32 6.07 41.12
CA LYS A 177 17.14 7.10 41.80
C LYS A 177 18.20 7.70 40.84
N ASN A 178 18.53 6.97 39.77
CA ASN A 178 19.45 7.44 38.74
C ASN A 178 18.73 7.70 37.42
N LYS A 179 18.80 8.93 36.93
CA LYS A 179 18.18 9.34 35.62
C LYS A 179 18.64 8.47 34.46
N THR A 180 19.88 8.01 34.45
CA THR A 180 20.44 7.16 33.40
C THR A 180 19.77 5.77 33.39
N THR A 181 19.59 5.16 34.55
CA THR A 181 18.91 3.86 34.67
C THR A 181 17.46 3.97 34.21
N ALA A 182 16.76 5.03 34.59
CA ALA A 182 15.39 5.29 34.16
C ALA A 182 15.31 5.42 32.63
N ALA A 183 16.23 6.15 32.00
CA ALA A 183 16.26 6.32 30.55
C ALA A 183 16.55 4.99 29.83
N ILE A 184 17.47 4.18 30.33
CA ILE A 184 17.77 2.86 29.75
C ILE A 184 16.54 1.93 29.85
N CYS A 185 15.89 1.89 31.01
CA CYS A 185 14.66 1.09 31.17
C CYS A 185 13.55 1.55 30.22
N ASP A 186 13.38 2.84 30.04
CA ASP A 186 12.37 3.40 29.13
C ASP A 186 12.66 3.01 27.67
N ILE A 187 13.91 3.08 27.23
CA ILE A 187 14.33 2.65 25.88
C ILE A 187 14.08 1.15 25.69
N LEU A 188 14.44 0.32 26.66
CA LEU A 188 14.23 -1.13 26.60
C LEU A 188 12.75 -1.49 26.56
N LEU A 189 11.90 -0.80 27.34
CA LEU A 189 10.45 -0.97 27.30
C LEU A 189 9.86 -0.59 25.95
N GLN A 190 10.29 0.55 25.39
CA GLN A 190 9.86 0.96 24.07
C GLN A 190 10.26 -0.07 23.02
N ALA A 191 11.52 -0.52 23.03
CA ALA A 191 12.00 -1.55 22.12
C ALA A 191 11.20 -2.84 22.26
N ALA A 192 10.95 -3.34 23.49
CA ALA A 192 10.21 -4.58 23.72
C ALA A 192 8.75 -4.51 23.27
N ILE A 193 8.07 -3.36 23.48
CA ILE A 193 6.63 -3.24 23.21
C ILE A 193 6.36 -2.83 21.75
N PHE A 194 7.24 -2.04 21.15
CA PHE A 194 7.01 -1.48 19.81
C PHE A 194 7.82 -2.16 18.69
N SER A 195 8.71 -3.12 19.01
CA SER A 195 9.51 -3.84 17.99
C SER A 195 8.67 -4.53 16.91
N ASP A 196 7.45 -5.00 17.24
CA ASP A 196 6.57 -5.70 16.29
C ASP A 196 5.75 -4.77 15.38
N ILE A 197 5.93 -3.45 15.49
CA ILE A 197 5.23 -2.52 14.60
C ILE A 197 5.97 -2.46 13.27
N GLY A 198 5.65 -3.39 12.38
CA GLY A 198 5.86 -3.23 10.96
C GLY A 198 7.24 -3.60 10.42
N VAL A 199 8.02 -4.40 11.14
CA VAL A 199 9.19 -5.06 10.57
C VAL A 199 9.11 -6.55 10.88
N SER A 200 8.29 -7.27 10.13
CA SER A 200 8.62 -8.67 9.86
C SER A 200 9.74 -8.61 8.82
N VAL A 201 10.95 -8.88 9.27
CA VAL A 201 12.10 -9.18 8.42
C VAL A 201 11.78 -10.37 7.53
#